data_8f1a4c776921e1b8e6dd777502fd16e3
#
_entry.id   8f1a4c776921e1b8e6dd777502fd16e3
#
_cell.length_a   1.000
_cell.length_b   1.000
_cell.length_c   1.000
_cell.angle_alpha   90.00
_cell.angle_beta   90.00
_cell.angle_gamma   90.00
#
_symmetry.space_group_name_H-M   'P 1'
#
loop_
_entity.id
_entity.type
_entity.pdbx_description
1 polymer ?
#
loop_
_entity_poly.entity_id
_entity_poly.type
_entity_poly.pdbx_seq_one_letter_code
_entity_poly.pdbx_strand_id
1 'polypeptide(L)'
;TECLIHGYEEYGTDLLSKLRGMFAFVIWDTRTNTMFGARDHFGIKPFYYSLFNKNLIFASETKSILEFPGFKKELNEEALEQYLSFQYSVLPETFFKGIFRLPAGHYMIFKDGKLDVQRYFDPMMEPAMDGDLEKTVSEIEEVVHDTVDAHMIADVEVGSLLSSGVDSSYVVSEFPGNKTFTVGFLDKQSKYNEIRYAEGLVRELGKNNYNKNIDSEEYFKSIPTVMYYMDEPLADPSCIALYFVDKLAAEQIKVVLSGEGADEFFGGYNIYHEPISLKGYQKIPKCVRKGLAAVAKKMPDIKGRDFIIRGSKTVEERFIGNANMFSVEDREKLLKTKLTHKTPQDIVADAYKKVSHLNDIAKMQYIDTNFWLQGDILLKADKMSMAHCLESRVPFLDVKVFDYAKKLPIDFRCNDEATKRAFRIAAKRHIPEATANKKKLGFPVPIRVWLKEDNYYNKVMETLTGEAAQKFFNT
;
A
#
# COMPACT_ATOMS: atom_id res chain seq x y z
N THR A 1 14.75 15.07 15.26
CA THR A 1 16.02 14.30 15.24
C THR A 1 16.67 14.25 16.61
N GLU A 2 16.70 15.36 17.37
CA GLU A 2 17.30 15.44 18.70
C GLU A 2 16.70 14.39 19.67
N CYS A 3 15.39 14.20 19.66
CA CYS A 3 14.71 13.18 20.48
C CYS A 3 15.18 11.75 20.22
N LEU A 4 15.65 11.44 18.99
CA LEU A 4 16.19 10.13 18.63
C LEU A 4 17.53 9.85 19.32
N ILE A 5 18.40 10.87 19.40
CA ILE A 5 19.72 10.75 20.02
C ILE A 5 19.57 10.55 21.53
N HIS A 6 18.83 11.45 22.20
CA HIS A 6 18.60 11.35 23.65
C HIS A 6 17.80 10.11 24.03
N GLY A 7 16.80 9.74 23.21
CA GLY A 7 16.06 8.50 23.40
C GLY A 7 16.94 7.24 23.26
N TYR A 8 17.88 7.25 22.32
CA TYR A 8 18.84 6.14 22.17
C TYR A 8 19.82 6.08 23.33
N GLU A 9 20.30 7.22 23.83
CA GLU A 9 21.16 7.29 25.03
C GLU A 9 20.50 6.74 26.28
N GLU A 10 19.19 7.01 26.46
CA GLU A 10 18.42 6.60 27.64
C GLU A 10 17.88 5.16 27.53
N TYR A 11 17.35 4.77 26.37
CA TYR A 11 16.59 3.53 26.19
C TYR A 11 17.25 2.52 25.26
N GLY A 12 18.33 2.87 24.59
CA GLY A 12 18.93 2.01 23.55
C GLY A 12 17.93 1.68 22.45
N THR A 13 17.81 0.40 22.09
CA THR A 13 16.84 -0.07 21.06
C THR A 13 15.39 0.03 21.51
N ASP A 14 15.10 0.08 22.82
CA ASP A 14 13.75 0.20 23.37
C ASP A 14 13.11 1.58 23.06
N LEU A 15 13.92 2.56 22.63
CA LEU A 15 13.43 3.81 22.04
C LEU A 15 12.32 3.56 21.04
N LEU A 16 12.43 2.52 20.19
CA LEU A 16 11.48 2.27 19.11
C LEU A 16 10.04 2.05 19.59
N SER A 17 9.86 1.49 20.78
CA SER A 17 8.55 1.31 21.40
C SER A 17 7.89 2.62 21.89
N LYS A 18 8.67 3.70 21.98
CA LYS A 18 8.23 5.02 22.45
C LYS A 18 7.99 6.00 21.32
N LEU A 19 8.40 5.66 20.10
CA LEU A 19 8.23 6.52 18.95
C LEU A 19 6.80 6.44 18.40
N ARG A 20 6.23 7.59 18.13
CA ARG A 20 4.96 7.76 17.40
C ARG A 20 5.25 8.62 16.16
N GLY A 21 5.08 8.05 14.97
CA GLY A 21 5.29 8.76 13.71
C GLY A 21 6.00 7.93 12.64
N MET A 22 6.38 8.60 11.57
CA MET A 22 6.99 8.04 10.37
C MET A 22 8.50 8.27 10.42
N PHE A 23 9.29 7.23 10.29
CA PHE A 23 10.74 7.37 10.34
C PHE A 23 11.52 6.27 9.61
N ALA A 24 12.65 6.68 9.08
CA ALA A 24 13.76 5.82 8.73
C ALA A 24 15.03 6.58 9.13
N PHE A 25 15.80 6.03 10.05
CA PHE A 25 16.99 6.73 10.57
C PHE A 25 18.16 5.79 10.81
N VAL A 26 19.33 6.38 10.92
CA VAL A 26 20.56 5.71 11.32
C VAL A 26 21.25 6.55 12.40
N ILE A 27 21.66 5.90 13.47
CA ILE A 27 22.50 6.46 14.53
C ILE A 27 23.85 5.75 14.49
N TRP A 28 24.93 6.53 14.47
CA TRP A 28 26.29 6.03 14.66
C TRP A 28 26.76 6.32 16.09
N ASP A 29 26.84 5.27 16.89
CA ASP A 29 27.37 5.36 18.25
C ASP A 29 28.91 5.22 18.22
N THR A 30 29.59 6.33 18.37
CA THR A 30 31.05 6.39 18.36
C THR A 30 31.70 5.75 19.59
N ARG A 31 30.98 5.61 20.71
CA ARG A 31 31.48 5.00 21.96
C ARG A 31 31.61 3.50 21.81
N THR A 32 30.66 2.89 21.16
CA THR A 32 30.60 1.41 20.99
C THR A 32 30.99 0.95 19.60
N ASN A 33 31.28 1.91 18.69
CA ASN A 33 31.57 1.69 17.28
C ASN A 33 30.44 0.86 16.60
N THR A 34 29.20 1.25 16.88
CA THR A 34 28.00 0.51 16.45
C THR A 34 27.08 1.42 15.63
N MET A 35 26.60 0.92 14.50
CA MET A 35 25.52 1.55 13.76
C MET A 35 24.19 0.93 14.16
N PHE A 36 23.23 1.77 14.51
CA PHE A 36 21.84 1.40 14.76
C PHE A 36 20.96 2.09 13.72
N GLY A 37 20.24 1.31 12.93
CA GLY A 37 19.28 1.81 11.94
C GLY A 37 17.89 1.24 12.19
N ALA A 38 16.84 2.03 11.96
CA ALA A 38 15.47 1.56 12.15
C ALA A 38 14.52 2.13 11.10
N ARG A 39 13.47 1.37 10.80
CA ARG A 39 12.36 1.75 9.92
C ARG A 39 11.05 1.70 10.70
N ASP A 40 10.14 2.65 10.46
CA ASP A 40 8.89 2.78 11.20
C ASP A 40 7.99 1.53 11.17
N HIS A 41 6.99 1.53 12.03
CA HIS A 41 6.10 0.42 12.33
C HIS A 41 5.45 -0.20 11.09
N PHE A 42 5.04 0.63 10.12
CA PHE A 42 4.30 0.20 8.93
C PHE A 42 5.12 0.31 7.64
N GLY A 43 6.36 0.81 7.72
CA GLY A 43 7.23 1.00 6.55
C GLY A 43 6.84 2.17 5.66
N ILE A 44 6.34 3.25 6.28
CA ILE A 44 5.94 4.49 5.59
C ILE A 44 7.15 5.12 4.91
N LYS A 45 8.28 5.21 5.63
CA LYS A 45 9.51 5.74 5.06
C LYS A 45 10.40 4.64 4.48
N PRO A 46 11.04 4.88 3.32
CA PRO A 46 11.90 3.90 2.68
C PRO A 46 13.23 3.73 3.41
N PHE A 47 13.75 2.50 3.44
CA PHE A 47 15.09 2.20 3.93
C PHE A 47 15.65 1.02 3.13
N TYR A 48 16.68 1.27 2.32
CA TYR A 48 17.41 0.26 1.56
C TYR A 48 18.83 0.10 2.07
N TYR A 49 19.39 -1.10 1.99
CA TYR A 49 20.75 -1.38 2.40
C TYR A 49 21.41 -2.46 1.55
N SER A 50 22.73 -2.47 1.57
CA SER A 50 23.56 -3.51 0.96
C SER A 50 24.79 -3.77 1.80
N LEU A 51 25.22 -5.03 1.91
CA LEU A 51 26.52 -5.40 2.40
C LEU A 51 27.45 -5.64 1.21
N PHE A 52 28.30 -4.68 0.94
CA PHE A 52 29.24 -4.73 -0.18
C PHE A 52 30.68 -4.59 0.31
N ASN A 53 31.51 -5.62 0.04
CA ASN A 53 32.91 -5.66 0.47
C ASN A 53 33.12 -5.35 1.97
N LYS A 54 32.30 -5.93 2.84
CA LYS A 54 32.26 -5.71 4.30
C LYS A 54 31.83 -4.31 4.74
N ASN A 55 31.45 -3.44 3.82
CA ASN A 55 30.86 -2.14 4.11
C ASN A 55 29.33 -2.26 4.09
N LEU A 56 28.68 -1.61 5.04
CA LEU A 56 27.24 -1.41 5.00
C LEU A 56 26.96 -0.10 4.28
N ILE A 57 26.19 -0.18 3.21
CA ILE A 57 25.69 0.97 2.44
C ILE A 57 24.19 1.04 2.69
N PHE A 58 23.67 2.24 2.93
CA PHE A 58 22.22 2.44 3.09
C PHE A 58 21.78 3.75 2.41
N ALA A 59 20.53 3.77 1.99
CA ALA A 59 19.92 4.92 1.32
C ALA A 59 18.40 4.86 1.37
N SER A 60 17.73 5.98 1.08
CA SER A 60 16.28 6.04 0.86
C SER A 60 15.86 5.58 -0.54
N GLU A 61 16.82 5.45 -1.47
CA GLU A 61 16.58 5.08 -2.87
C GLU A 61 17.60 4.05 -3.35
N THR A 62 17.15 3.04 -4.10
CA THR A 62 18.02 1.98 -4.62
C THR A 62 19.04 2.53 -5.62
N LYS A 63 18.66 3.52 -6.42
CA LYS A 63 19.58 4.16 -7.40
C LYS A 63 20.82 4.76 -6.75
N SER A 64 20.72 5.26 -5.52
CA SER A 64 21.87 5.79 -4.78
C SER A 64 22.89 4.69 -4.43
N ILE A 65 22.42 3.49 -4.10
CA ILE A 65 23.28 2.33 -3.83
C ILE A 65 23.90 1.82 -5.14
N LEU A 66 23.14 1.84 -6.24
CA LEU A 66 23.62 1.40 -7.56
C LEU A 66 24.77 2.26 -8.11
N GLU A 67 24.87 3.52 -7.68
CA GLU A 67 25.96 4.43 -8.05
C GLU A 67 27.21 4.31 -7.13
N PHE A 68 27.16 3.44 -6.12
CA PHE A 68 28.33 3.23 -5.25
C PHE A 68 29.49 2.61 -6.06
N PRO A 69 30.74 3.12 -5.92
CA PRO A 69 31.88 2.67 -6.70
C PRO A 69 32.11 1.15 -6.62
N GLY A 70 32.09 0.51 -7.77
CA GLY A 70 32.31 -0.94 -7.92
C GLY A 70 31.05 -1.80 -7.68
N PHE A 71 29.91 -1.22 -7.34
CA PHE A 71 28.65 -1.97 -7.25
C PHE A 71 28.19 -2.41 -8.66
N LYS A 72 27.79 -3.67 -8.80
CA LYS A 72 27.33 -4.21 -10.09
C LYS A 72 25.81 -4.20 -10.16
N LYS A 73 25.29 -3.61 -11.24
CA LYS A 73 23.83 -3.62 -11.53
C LYS A 73 23.45 -4.98 -12.14
N GLU A 74 22.92 -5.88 -11.30
CA GLU A 74 22.43 -7.18 -11.73
C GLU A 74 20.94 -7.32 -11.36
N LEU A 75 20.13 -7.81 -12.33
CA LEU A 75 18.72 -8.06 -12.09
C LEU A 75 18.54 -9.26 -11.14
N ASN A 76 17.67 -9.12 -10.18
CA ASN A 76 17.12 -10.22 -9.39
C ASN A 76 15.97 -10.87 -10.16
N GLU A 77 16.22 -12.00 -10.81
CA GLU A 77 15.23 -12.71 -11.63
C GLU A 77 14.06 -13.24 -10.82
N GLU A 78 14.27 -13.60 -9.53
CA GLU A 78 13.20 -14.01 -8.64
C GLU A 78 12.27 -12.84 -8.33
N ALA A 79 12.81 -11.63 -8.12
CA ALA A 79 11.98 -10.44 -7.93
C ALA A 79 11.12 -10.13 -9.16
N LEU A 80 11.68 -10.26 -10.37
CA LEU A 80 10.91 -10.12 -11.61
C LEU A 80 9.81 -11.18 -11.74
N GLU A 81 10.11 -12.44 -11.39
CA GLU A 81 9.13 -13.53 -11.41
C GLU A 81 7.95 -13.23 -10.46
N GLN A 82 8.23 -12.83 -9.22
CA GLN A 82 7.18 -12.56 -8.24
C GLN A 82 6.42 -11.27 -8.54
N TYR A 83 7.08 -10.25 -9.10
CA TYR A 83 6.45 -9.01 -9.54
C TYR A 83 5.25 -9.24 -10.47
N LEU A 84 5.35 -10.19 -11.40
CA LEU A 84 4.24 -10.50 -12.31
C LEU A 84 2.98 -10.97 -11.56
N SER A 85 3.12 -11.57 -10.39
CA SER A 85 1.96 -11.94 -9.58
C SER A 85 1.53 -10.86 -8.61
N PHE A 86 2.46 -10.16 -7.95
CA PHE A 86 2.17 -9.17 -6.92
C PHE A 86 2.04 -7.74 -7.42
N GLN A 87 2.43 -7.44 -8.66
CA GLN A 87 2.53 -6.10 -9.28
C GLN A 87 3.51 -5.12 -8.61
N TYR A 88 4.23 -5.54 -7.57
CA TYR A 88 5.27 -4.79 -6.86
C TYR A 88 6.39 -5.73 -6.41
N SER A 89 7.50 -5.16 -5.95
CA SER A 89 8.62 -5.93 -5.38
C SER A 89 8.24 -6.45 -3.98
N VAL A 90 7.91 -7.73 -3.89
CA VAL A 90 7.41 -8.38 -2.67
C VAL A 90 8.51 -8.99 -1.82
N LEU A 91 9.67 -9.26 -2.40
CA LEU A 91 10.79 -9.89 -1.69
C LEU A 91 11.56 -8.88 -0.82
N PRO A 92 12.25 -9.34 0.24
CA PRO A 92 13.19 -8.50 0.98
C PRO A 92 14.32 -7.96 0.09
N GLU A 93 14.86 -8.78 -0.82
CA GLU A 93 15.81 -8.36 -1.85
C GLU A 93 15.06 -7.70 -3.00
N THR A 94 15.53 -6.53 -3.41
CA THR A 94 14.90 -5.72 -4.46
C THR A 94 15.05 -6.32 -5.86
N PHE A 95 14.64 -5.61 -6.90
CA PHE A 95 14.94 -5.96 -8.30
C PHE A 95 16.44 -5.98 -8.61
N PHE A 96 17.26 -5.43 -7.74
CA PHE A 96 18.71 -5.43 -7.89
C PHE A 96 19.36 -6.36 -6.86
N LYS A 97 20.12 -7.34 -7.34
CA LYS A 97 20.83 -8.29 -6.48
C LYS A 97 21.74 -7.58 -5.49
N GLY A 98 21.72 -8.04 -4.25
CA GLY A 98 22.53 -7.49 -3.16
C GLY A 98 21.99 -6.21 -2.53
N ILE A 99 20.86 -5.67 -3.01
CA ILE A 99 20.16 -4.54 -2.37
C ILE A 99 18.89 -5.04 -1.69
N PHE A 100 18.82 -4.80 -0.40
CA PHE A 100 17.71 -5.24 0.44
C PHE A 100 16.90 -4.06 0.96
N ARG A 101 15.62 -4.28 1.17
CA ARG A 101 14.73 -3.37 1.89
C ARG A 101 14.69 -3.77 3.36
N LEU A 102 14.94 -2.84 4.29
CA LEU A 102 14.66 -3.09 5.70
C LEU A 102 13.14 -3.24 5.87
N PRO A 103 12.63 -4.38 6.36
CA PRO A 103 11.19 -4.56 6.50
C PRO A 103 10.58 -3.57 7.50
N ALA A 104 9.28 -3.28 7.37
CA ALA A 104 8.56 -2.45 8.34
C ALA A 104 8.61 -3.03 9.76
N GLY A 105 8.70 -2.17 10.76
CA GLY A 105 8.79 -2.60 12.15
C GLY A 105 10.08 -3.36 12.49
N HIS A 106 11.17 -3.11 11.73
CA HIS A 106 12.48 -3.72 11.98
C HIS A 106 13.53 -2.65 12.24
N TYR A 107 14.55 -3.08 12.96
CA TYR A 107 15.81 -2.35 13.13
C TYR A 107 16.99 -3.22 12.74
N MET A 108 18.13 -2.59 12.52
CA MET A 108 19.39 -3.25 12.26
C MET A 108 20.48 -2.73 13.16
N ILE A 109 21.40 -3.62 13.53
CA ILE A 109 22.64 -3.31 14.22
C ILE A 109 23.79 -3.78 13.34
N PHE A 110 24.71 -2.86 13.02
CA PHE A 110 25.94 -3.22 12.32
C PHE A 110 27.14 -2.90 13.19
N LYS A 111 27.92 -3.94 13.50
CA LYS A 111 29.11 -3.86 14.35
C LYS A 111 30.14 -4.89 13.90
N ASP A 112 31.40 -4.51 13.86
CA ASP A 112 32.53 -5.41 13.53
C ASP A 112 32.31 -6.19 12.22
N GLY A 113 31.72 -5.55 11.22
CA GLY A 113 31.41 -6.15 9.91
C GLY A 113 30.25 -7.14 9.90
N LYS A 114 29.50 -7.26 11.00
CA LYS A 114 28.32 -8.12 11.12
C LYS A 114 27.06 -7.28 11.17
N LEU A 115 26.07 -7.68 10.36
CA LEU A 115 24.74 -7.10 10.35
C LEU A 115 23.76 -8.05 11.05
N ASP A 116 23.01 -7.53 12.00
CA ASP A 116 21.87 -8.18 12.65
C ASP A 116 20.62 -7.37 12.38
N VAL A 117 19.52 -8.03 11.93
CA VAL A 117 18.23 -7.42 11.63
C VAL A 117 17.17 -8.06 12.51
N GLN A 118 16.48 -7.24 13.30
CA GLN A 118 15.49 -7.71 14.27
C GLN A 118 14.15 -6.98 14.09
N ARG A 119 13.06 -7.71 14.37
CA ARG A 119 11.70 -7.16 14.36
C ARG A 119 11.37 -6.60 15.75
N TYR A 120 10.93 -5.33 15.82
CA TYR A 120 10.45 -4.72 17.07
C TYR A 120 8.93 -4.54 17.10
N PHE A 121 8.26 -4.59 15.94
CA PHE A 121 6.82 -4.42 15.84
C PHE A 121 6.21 -5.39 14.81
N ASP A 122 5.11 -6.04 15.18
CA ASP A 122 4.30 -6.91 14.30
C ASP A 122 2.85 -6.39 14.30
N PRO A 123 2.27 -6.00 13.15
CA PRO A 123 0.90 -5.50 13.07
C PRO A 123 -0.14 -6.62 13.19
N MET A 124 -0.08 -7.36 14.30
CA MET A 124 -0.97 -8.49 14.60
C MET A 124 -2.38 -8.00 14.89
N MET A 125 -3.36 -8.57 14.18
CA MET A 125 -4.78 -8.34 14.44
C MET A 125 -5.27 -9.18 15.62
N GLU A 126 -6.03 -8.58 16.52
CA GLU A 126 -6.54 -9.17 17.75
C GLU A 126 -8.04 -8.87 17.92
N PRO A 127 -8.91 -9.27 16.97
CA PRO A 127 -10.30 -8.86 16.98
C PRO A 127 -11.05 -9.39 18.20
N ALA A 128 -11.78 -8.52 18.90
CA ALA A 128 -12.70 -8.90 19.95
C ALA A 128 -13.87 -9.73 19.37
N MET A 129 -14.50 -10.54 20.20
CA MET A 129 -15.65 -11.38 19.79
C MET A 129 -16.92 -10.54 19.56
N ASP A 130 -17.12 -9.54 20.41
CA ASP A 130 -18.28 -8.63 20.42
C ASP A 130 -17.89 -7.23 20.89
N GLY A 131 -18.81 -6.30 20.85
CA GLY A 131 -18.60 -4.92 21.29
C GLY A 131 -19.89 -4.10 21.20
N ASP A 132 -19.86 -2.92 21.80
CA ASP A 132 -20.89 -1.89 21.68
C ASP A 132 -20.56 -1.02 20.46
N LEU A 133 -21.44 -1.07 19.44
CA LEU A 133 -21.21 -0.34 18.18
C LEU A 133 -21.21 1.18 18.40
N GLU A 134 -22.13 1.72 19.20
CA GLU A 134 -22.22 3.17 19.41
C GLU A 134 -21.01 3.71 20.17
N LYS A 135 -20.57 3.00 21.20
CA LYS A 135 -19.34 3.30 21.93
C LYS A 135 -18.13 3.22 20.99
N THR A 136 -18.05 2.17 20.17
CA THR A 136 -16.96 1.99 19.18
C THR A 136 -16.92 3.12 18.17
N VAL A 137 -18.08 3.59 17.71
CA VAL A 137 -18.15 4.73 16.77
C VAL A 137 -17.58 5.99 17.43
N SER A 138 -17.94 6.30 18.66
CA SER A 138 -17.40 7.47 19.37
C SER A 138 -15.89 7.35 19.64
N GLU A 139 -15.40 6.16 19.97
CA GLU A 139 -13.95 5.93 20.15
C GLU A 139 -13.17 6.05 18.82
N ILE A 140 -13.79 5.69 17.68
CA ILE A 140 -13.19 5.95 16.34
C ILE A 140 -13.09 7.46 16.11
N GLU A 141 -14.12 8.25 16.44
CA GLU A 141 -14.08 9.71 16.31
C GLU A 141 -12.92 10.30 17.13
N GLU A 142 -12.79 9.88 18.39
CA GLU A 142 -11.71 10.34 19.27
C GLU A 142 -10.32 10.00 18.73
N VAL A 143 -10.09 8.76 18.27
CA VAL A 143 -8.78 8.35 17.77
C VAL A 143 -8.44 8.99 16.43
N VAL A 144 -9.42 9.22 15.56
CA VAL A 144 -9.22 9.92 14.29
C VAL A 144 -8.89 11.39 14.52
N HIS A 145 -9.58 12.04 15.45
CA HIS A 145 -9.29 13.42 15.83
C HIS A 145 -7.86 13.55 16.42
N ASP A 146 -7.50 12.74 17.43
CA ASP A 146 -6.16 12.74 18.04
C ASP A 146 -5.04 12.51 17.00
N THR A 147 -5.27 11.61 16.06
CA THR A 147 -4.22 11.33 15.06
C THR A 147 -4.10 12.45 14.03
N VAL A 148 -5.20 13.06 13.58
CA VAL A 148 -5.13 14.20 12.66
C VAL A 148 -4.41 15.37 13.34
N ASP A 149 -4.75 15.71 14.58
CA ASP A 149 -4.08 16.75 15.36
C ASP A 149 -2.58 16.47 15.52
N ALA A 150 -2.20 15.24 15.86
CA ALA A 150 -0.79 14.85 15.97
C ALA A 150 -0.01 15.04 14.65
N HIS A 151 -0.67 14.84 13.50
CA HIS A 151 -0.07 15.02 12.18
C HIS A 151 -0.07 16.48 11.70
N MET A 152 -0.70 17.41 12.44
CA MET A 152 -0.65 18.85 12.15
C MET A 152 0.57 19.57 12.73
N ILE A 153 1.35 18.92 13.60
CA ILE A 153 2.57 19.53 14.19
C ILE A 153 3.59 19.80 13.07
N ALA A 154 3.72 21.06 12.69
CA ALA A 154 4.60 21.50 11.59
C ALA A 154 4.95 22.98 11.74
N ASP A 155 6.13 23.38 11.22
CA ASP A 155 6.56 24.79 11.12
C ASP A 155 6.07 25.45 9.81
N VAL A 156 5.36 24.70 8.97
CA VAL A 156 4.85 25.13 7.67
C VAL A 156 3.38 24.81 7.54
N GLU A 157 2.73 25.42 6.54
CA GLU A 157 1.32 25.13 6.25
C GLU A 157 1.16 23.67 5.81
N VAL A 158 0.17 22.99 6.39
CA VAL A 158 -0.23 21.63 6.06
C VAL A 158 -1.50 21.68 5.22
N GLY A 159 -1.57 20.89 4.16
CA GLY A 159 -2.78 20.67 3.36
C GLY A 159 -3.28 19.24 3.46
N SER A 160 -4.27 18.86 2.64
CA SER A 160 -4.75 17.48 2.58
C SER A 160 -5.06 17.05 1.14
N LEU A 161 -4.67 15.84 0.79
CA LEU A 161 -5.16 15.19 -0.43
C LEU A 161 -6.65 14.86 -0.24
N LEU A 162 -7.43 15.07 -1.27
CA LEU A 162 -8.86 14.79 -1.25
C LEU A 162 -9.27 14.02 -2.49
N SER A 163 -9.80 12.84 -2.28
CA SER A 163 -10.55 12.08 -3.29
C SER A 163 -12.05 12.12 -2.98
N SER A 164 -12.84 11.38 -3.72
CA SER A 164 -14.26 11.21 -3.41
C SER A 164 -14.52 10.09 -2.38
N GLY A 165 -13.48 9.46 -1.84
CA GLY A 165 -13.55 8.35 -0.90
C GLY A 165 -13.80 8.79 0.55
N VAL A 166 -14.39 7.90 1.36
CA VAL A 166 -14.68 8.17 2.78
C VAL A 166 -13.43 8.51 3.57
N ASP A 167 -12.29 7.89 3.27
CA ASP A 167 -11.05 8.00 4.04
C ASP A 167 -10.49 9.43 4.00
N SER A 168 -10.17 9.90 2.79
CA SER A 168 -9.67 11.27 2.59
C SER A 168 -10.68 12.33 3.00
N SER A 169 -11.98 12.06 2.77
CA SER A 169 -13.06 12.98 3.17
C SER A 169 -13.15 13.12 4.68
N TYR A 170 -12.95 12.02 5.43
CA TYR A 170 -12.97 12.06 6.89
C TYR A 170 -11.72 12.79 7.42
N VAL A 171 -10.53 12.53 6.86
CA VAL A 171 -9.33 13.32 7.21
C VAL A 171 -9.58 14.81 6.98
N VAL A 172 -10.17 15.18 5.83
CA VAL A 172 -10.45 16.59 5.49
C VAL A 172 -11.48 17.22 6.43
N SER A 173 -12.45 16.49 6.98
CA SER A 173 -13.40 17.04 7.93
C SER A 173 -12.77 17.35 9.29
N GLU A 174 -11.80 16.54 9.75
CA GLU A 174 -11.05 16.76 10.99
C GLU A 174 -9.88 17.74 10.83
N PHE A 175 -9.39 17.89 9.61
CA PHE A 175 -8.23 18.72 9.30
C PHE A 175 -8.52 20.22 9.50
N PRO A 176 -7.80 20.94 10.38
CA PRO A 176 -8.06 22.33 10.67
C PRO A 176 -7.61 23.31 9.56
N GLY A 177 -6.75 22.87 8.65
CA GLY A 177 -6.25 23.69 7.53
C GLY A 177 -7.31 23.91 6.44
N ASN A 178 -6.95 24.68 5.41
CA ASN A 178 -7.90 25.15 4.41
C ASN A 178 -7.62 24.65 2.99
N LYS A 179 -6.43 24.12 2.69
CA LYS A 179 -6.05 23.72 1.34
C LYS A 179 -6.22 22.22 1.13
N THR A 180 -6.99 21.86 0.11
CA THR A 180 -7.12 20.47 -0.35
C THR A 180 -6.74 20.33 -1.81
N PHE A 181 -6.29 19.14 -2.21
CA PHE A 181 -5.78 18.88 -3.55
C PHE A 181 -6.42 17.64 -4.14
N THR A 182 -6.87 17.74 -5.38
CA THR A 182 -7.58 16.68 -6.10
C THR A 182 -7.10 16.58 -7.54
N VAL A 183 -6.96 15.38 -8.07
CA VAL A 183 -6.82 15.18 -9.52
C VAL A 183 -8.01 14.40 -10.06
N GLY A 184 -8.33 14.65 -11.33
CA GLY A 184 -9.30 13.92 -12.11
C GLY A 184 -8.72 13.59 -13.48
N PHE A 185 -9.49 12.87 -14.28
CA PHE A 185 -9.07 12.51 -15.63
C PHE A 185 -10.04 13.07 -16.65
N LEU A 186 -9.48 13.56 -17.76
CA LEU A 186 -10.26 13.92 -18.93
C LEU A 186 -10.63 12.64 -19.70
N ASP A 187 -11.83 12.14 -19.44
CA ASP A 187 -12.43 11.09 -20.23
C ASP A 187 -13.78 11.54 -20.83
N LYS A 188 -14.16 10.92 -21.94
CA LYS A 188 -15.41 11.24 -22.64
C LYS A 188 -16.69 10.92 -21.81
N GLN A 189 -16.55 10.14 -20.74
CA GLN A 189 -17.67 9.64 -19.95
C GLN A 189 -17.76 10.26 -18.56
N SER A 190 -16.79 11.11 -18.17
CA SER A 190 -16.65 11.72 -16.81
C SER A 190 -16.70 10.72 -15.64
N LYS A 191 -16.67 9.42 -15.92
CA LYS A 191 -16.79 8.34 -14.93
C LYS A 191 -15.60 8.28 -13.96
N TYR A 192 -14.44 8.73 -14.42
CA TYR A 192 -13.19 8.72 -13.67
C TYR A 192 -12.83 10.07 -13.06
N ASN A 193 -13.75 11.04 -13.10
CA ASN A 193 -13.50 12.38 -12.59
C ASN A 193 -14.11 12.55 -11.20
N GLU A 194 -13.25 12.61 -10.18
CA GLU A 194 -13.64 12.78 -8.78
C GLU A 194 -13.74 14.26 -8.33
N ILE A 195 -13.28 15.21 -9.16
CA ILE A 195 -13.19 16.63 -8.81
C ILE A 195 -14.54 17.19 -8.35
N ARG A 196 -15.62 16.88 -9.05
CA ARG A 196 -16.96 17.39 -8.69
C ARG A 196 -17.40 16.96 -7.28
N TYR A 197 -17.06 15.74 -6.87
CA TYR A 197 -17.36 15.24 -5.53
C TYR A 197 -16.52 15.96 -4.48
N ALA A 198 -15.22 16.14 -4.74
CA ALA A 198 -14.32 16.88 -3.87
C ALA A 198 -14.78 18.33 -3.69
N GLU A 199 -15.12 19.04 -4.79
CA GLU A 199 -15.64 20.40 -4.75
C GLU A 199 -16.97 20.52 -3.98
N GLY A 200 -17.85 19.51 -4.07
CA GLY A 200 -19.08 19.44 -3.28
C GLY A 200 -18.77 19.40 -1.79
N LEU A 201 -17.91 18.47 -1.36
CA LEU A 201 -17.52 18.33 0.03
C LEU A 201 -16.85 19.57 0.60
N VAL A 202 -15.85 20.14 -0.08
CA VAL A 202 -15.11 21.30 0.45
C VAL A 202 -15.99 22.54 0.55
N ARG A 203 -17.00 22.67 -0.31
CA ARG A 203 -17.98 23.75 -0.21
C ARG A 203 -18.80 23.64 1.09
N GLU A 204 -19.20 22.42 1.47
CA GLU A 204 -19.92 22.18 2.71
C GLU A 204 -19.03 22.42 3.94
N LEU A 205 -17.74 22.06 3.84
CA LEU A 205 -16.76 22.24 4.92
C LEU A 205 -16.12 23.64 4.96
N GLY A 206 -16.45 24.56 4.03
CA GLY A 206 -15.87 25.90 3.95
C GLY A 206 -14.37 25.93 3.63
N LYS A 207 -13.87 24.95 2.88
CA LYS A 207 -12.45 24.81 2.51
C LYS A 207 -12.22 25.10 1.02
N ASN A 208 -10.95 25.27 0.63
CA ASN A 208 -10.54 25.47 -0.76
C ASN A 208 -10.04 24.16 -1.37
N ASN A 209 -10.40 23.89 -2.62
CA ASN A 209 -9.89 22.76 -3.38
C ASN A 209 -9.12 23.23 -4.62
N TYR A 210 -7.86 22.84 -4.70
CA TYR A 210 -7.02 22.98 -5.89
C TYR A 210 -7.12 21.69 -6.68
N ASN A 211 -7.42 21.77 -7.97
CA ASN A 211 -7.62 20.57 -8.76
C ASN A 211 -6.95 20.64 -10.14
N LYS A 212 -6.64 19.46 -10.68
CA LYS A 212 -6.08 19.29 -12.02
C LYS A 212 -6.73 18.11 -12.72
N ASN A 213 -7.11 18.31 -13.97
CA ASN A 213 -7.47 17.22 -14.86
C ASN A 213 -6.24 16.75 -15.65
N ILE A 214 -6.02 15.45 -15.67
CA ILE A 214 -4.93 14.77 -16.38
C ILE A 214 -5.51 14.21 -17.69
N ASP A 215 -4.89 14.51 -18.81
CA ASP A 215 -5.23 13.90 -20.08
C ASP A 215 -4.33 12.69 -20.41
N SER A 216 -4.67 11.98 -21.47
CA SER A 216 -3.94 10.77 -21.88
C SER A 216 -2.50 11.09 -22.30
N GLU A 217 -2.25 12.23 -22.95
CA GLU A 217 -0.92 12.61 -23.39
C GLU A 217 0.01 12.89 -22.20
N GLU A 218 -0.42 13.71 -21.25
CA GLU A 218 0.32 13.99 -20.00
C GLU A 218 0.60 12.69 -19.25
N TYR A 219 -0.40 11.80 -19.16
CA TYR A 219 -0.27 10.52 -18.46
C TYR A 219 0.83 9.65 -19.08
N PHE A 220 0.72 9.32 -20.37
CA PHE A 220 1.71 8.44 -21.04
C PHE A 220 3.09 9.07 -21.16
N LYS A 221 3.19 10.38 -21.29
CA LYS A 221 4.46 11.11 -21.32
C LYS A 221 5.19 11.09 -19.98
N SER A 222 4.46 11.03 -18.87
CA SER A 222 5.05 11.02 -17.52
C SER A 222 5.58 9.66 -17.08
N ILE A 223 5.19 8.55 -17.72
CA ILE A 223 5.59 7.18 -17.33
C ILE A 223 7.11 7.04 -17.10
N PRO A 224 8.01 7.45 -18.02
CA PRO A 224 9.44 7.30 -17.79
C PRO A 224 9.94 8.07 -16.56
N THR A 225 9.42 9.27 -16.31
CA THR A 225 9.76 10.09 -15.16
C THR A 225 9.29 9.45 -13.86
N VAL A 226 8.05 8.97 -13.84
CA VAL A 226 7.48 8.27 -12.67
C VAL A 226 8.28 7.00 -12.37
N MET A 227 8.61 6.20 -13.38
CA MET A 227 9.44 4.99 -13.20
C MET A 227 10.84 5.31 -12.67
N TYR A 228 11.44 6.41 -13.09
CA TYR A 228 12.72 6.87 -12.54
C TYR A 228 12.66 7.14 -11.03
N TYR A 229 11.58 7.82 -10.57
CA TYR A 229 11.39 8.10 -9.14
C TYR A 229 10.95 6.86 -8.34
N MET A 230 10.28 5.90 -8.98
CA MET A 230 9.88 4.65 -8.32
C MET A 230 11.07 3.74 -7.99
N ASP A 231 12.19 3.86 -8.67
CA ASP A 231 13.38 2.99 -8.58
C ASP A 231 13.15 1.55 -9.06
N GLU A 232 12.03 0.95 -8.70
CA GLU A 232 11.62 -0.41 -9.04
C GLU A 232 10.27 -0.37 -9.78
N PRO A 233 9.98 -1.35 -10.66
CA PRO A 233 8.71 -1.36 -11.36
C PRO A 233 7.54 -1.55 -10.40
N LEU A 234 6.51 -0.74 -10.58
CA LEU A 234 5.21 -0.85 -9.93
C LEU A 234 4.11 -0.84 -11.00
N ALA A 235 3.25 -1.86 -11.01
CA ALA A 235 2.20 -1.97 -12.03
C ALA A 235 0.87 -1.33 -11.61
N ASP A 236 0.84 -0.55 -10.55
CA ASP A 236 -0.35 0.22 -10.16
C ASP A 236 -0.40 1.55 -10.93
N PRO A 237 -1.38 1.73 -11.82
CA PRO A 237 -1.51 2.95 -12.63
C PRO A 237 -1.81 4.19 -11.80
N SER A 238 -2.28 4.05 -10.55
CA SER A 238 -2.56 5.17 -9.66
C SER A 238 -1.31 5.93 -9.23
N CYS A 239 -0.11 5.35 -9.34
CA CYS A 239 1.14 6.04 -9.01
C CYS A 239 1.35 7.31 -9.87
N ILE A 240 0.91 7.29 -11.14
CA ILE A 240 0.99 8.47 -12.02
C ILE A 240 0.01 9.55 -11.57
N ALA A 241 -1.18 9.16 -11.13
CA ALA A 241 -2.14 10.12 -10.59
C ALA A 241 -1.65 10.77 -9.30
N LEU A 242 -1.00 10.00 -8.41
CA LEU A 242 -0.34 10.53 -7.21
C LEU A 242 0.76 11.51 -7.59
N TYR A 243 1.63 11.18 -8.56
CA TYR A 243 2.66 12.10 -9.05
C TYR A 243 2.09 13.47 -9.43
N PHE A 244 0.94 13.52 -10.10
CA PHE A 244 0.33 14.79 -10.50
C PHE A 244 -0.36 15.54 -9.35
N VAL A 245 -1.03 14.84 -8.41
CA VAL A 245 -1.65 15.53 -7.27
C VAL A 245 -0.60 16.04 -6.30
N ASP A 246 0.49 15.29 -6.10
CA ASP A 246 1.60 15.70 -5.25
C ASP A 246 2.37 16.88 -5.87
N LYS A 247 2.54 16.89 -7.20
CA LYS A 247 3.08 18.05 -7.93
C LYS A 247 2.24 19.30 -7.71
N LEU A 248 0.92 19.18 -7.88
CA LEU A 248 -0.02 20.28 -7.65
C LEU A 248 0.05 20.78 -6.19
N ALA A 249 0.11 19.88 -5.22
CA ALA A 249 0.22 20.25 -3.81
C ALA A 249 1.55 20.95 -3.50
N ALA A 250 2.67 20.43 -4.04
CA ALA A 250 4.01 20.96 -3.81
C ALA A 250 4.20 22.40 -4.31
N GLU A 251 3.39 22.86 -5.27
CA GLU A 251 3.35 24.26 -5.74
C GLU A 251 2.82 25.21 -4.67
N GLN A 252 2.08 24.73 -3.68
CA GLN A 252 1.37 25.52 -2.68
C GLN A 252 1.87 25.31 -1.25
N ILE A 253 2.32 24.09 -0.91
CA ILE A 253 2.65 23.65 0.46
C ILE A 253 3.85 22.70 0.46
N LYS A 254 4.32 22.34 1.67
CA LYS A 254 5.41 21.37 1.87
C LYS A 254 4.98 20.09 2.59
N VAL A 255 3.81 20.09 3.21
CA VAL A 255 3.28 18.96 3.97
C VAL A 255 1.83 18.72 3.60
N VAL A 256 1.46 17.46 3.36
CA VAL A 256 0.09 17.09 3.00
C VAL A 256 -0.36 15.87 3.79
N LEU A 257 -1.63 15.85 4.23
CA LEU A 257 -2.26 14.67 4.82
C LEU A 257 -2.86 13.79 3.71
N SER A 258 -2.82 12.47 3.92
CA SER A 258 -3.41 11.47 3.03
C SER A 258 -4.23 10.43 3.80
N GLY A 259 -5.17 9.79 3.13
CA GLY A 259 -6.11 8.84 3.74
C GLY A 259 -5.68 7.36 3.67
N GLU A 260 -4.41 7.05 3.37
CA GLU A 260 -3.90 5.68 3.27
C GLU A 260 -3.93 4.95 4.62
N GLY A 261 -4.07 3.62 4.58
CA GLY A 261 -4.07 2.74 5.75
C GLY A 261 -5.46 2.44 6.33
N ALA A 262 -6.46 3.28 6.06
CA ALA A 262 -7.81 3.07 6.56
C ALA A 262 -8.47 1.78 6.03
N ASP A 263 -8.17 1.38 4.79
CA ASP A 263 -8.71 0.16 4.20
C ASP A 263 -8.18 -1.09 4.90
N GLU A 264 -6.89 -1.12 5.20
CA GLU A 264 -6.23 -2.23 5.87
C GLU A 264 -6.69 -2.36 7.33
N PHE A 265 -6.79 -1.26 8.07
CA PHE A 265 -7.07 -1.32 9.50
C PHE A 265 -8.56 -1.48 9.80
N PHE A 266 -9.42 -0.80 9.05
CA PHE A 266 -10.86 -0.85 9.28
C PHE A 266 -11.62 -1.80 8.35
N GLY A 267 -10.93 -2.56 7.48
CA GLY A 267 -11.54 -3.58 6.62
C GLY A 267 -12.30 -3.00 5.42
N GLY A 268 -11.63 -2.14 4.61
CA GLY A 268 -12.30 -1.36 3.57
C GLY A 268 -12.33 -2.00 2.18
N TYR A 269 -11.42 -2.90 1.87
CA TYR A 269 -11.38 -3.51 0.54
C TYR A 269 -12.56 -4.43 0.28
N ASN A 270 -13.16 -4.34 -0.90
CA ASN A 270 -14.31 -5.17 -1.27
C ASN A 270 -14.00 -6.67 -1.18
N ILE A 271 -12.74 -7.08 -1.38
CA ILE A 271 -12.33 -8.47 -1.29
C ILE A 271 -12.48 -9.04 0.13
N TYR A 272 -12.47 -8.21 1.18
CA TYR A 272 -12.69 -8.66 2.55
C TYR A 272 -14.11 -9.16 2.81
N HIS A 273 -15.06 -8.83 1.92
CA HIS A 273 -16.42 -9.39 1.97
C HIS A 273 -16.48 -10.82 1.40
N GLU A 274 -15.45 -11.29 0.70
CA GLU A 274 -15.46 -12.61 0.06
C GLU A 274 -15.67 -13.78 1.05
N PRO A 275 -15.00 -13.85 2.23
CA PRO A 275 -15.26 -14.92 3.20
C PRO A 275 -16.71 -14.98 3.65
N ILE A 276 -17.37 -13.85 3.81
CA ILE A 276 -18.79 -13.75 4.18
C ILE A 276 -19.65 -14.35 3.05
N SER A 277 -19.43 -13.89 1.82
CA SER A 277 -20.14 -14.37 0.63
C SER A 277 -19.96 -15.88 0.40
N LEU A 278 -18.80 -16.43 0.72
CA LEU A 278 -18.47 -17.84 0.54
C LEU A 278 -18.98 -18.73 1.68
N LYS A 279 -19.40 -18.17 2.82
CA LYS A 279 -19.80 -18.93 4.04
C LYS A 279 -20.83 -20.01 3.76
N GLY A 280 -21.83 -19.72 2.94
CA GLY A 280 -22.86 -20.69 2.52
C GLY A 280 -22.29 -21.81 1.66
N TYR A 281 -21.49 -21.46 0.65
CA TYR A 281 -20.89 -22.42 -0.27
C TYR A 281 -19.84 -23.31 0.42
N GLN A 282 -19.12 -22.79 1.40
CA GLN A 282 -18.12 -23.55 2.17
C GLN A 282 -18.70 -24.62 3.08
N LYS A 283 -20.00 -24.65 3.33
CA LYS A 283 -20.68 -25.77 4.01
C LYS A 283 -20.71 -27.06 3.17
N ILE A 284 -20.51 -26.96 1.84
CA ILE A 284 -20.37 -28.11 0.95
C ILE A 284 -19.00 -28.77 1.19
N PRO A 285 -18.93 -30.12 1.27
CA PRO A 285 -17.66 -30.83 1.48
C PRO A 285 -16.57 -30.44 0.48
N LYS A 286 -15.32 -30.29 0.94
CA LYS A 286 -14.17 -29.81 0.13
C LYS A 286 -13.96 -30.63 -1.16
N CYS A 287 -14.18 -31.94 -1.11
CA CYS A 287 -14.06 -32.82 -2.29
C CYS A 287 -15.07 -32.46 -3.38
N VAL A 288 -16.33 -32.18 -3.02
CA VAL A 288 -17.38 -31.75 -3.95
C VAL A 288 -17.07 -30.39 -4.55
N ARG A 289 -16.67 -29.42 -3.70
CA ARG A 289 -16.27 -28.09 -4.17
C ARG A 289 -15.08 -28.14 -5.14
N LYS A 290 -14.07 -29.00 -4.88
CA LYS A 290 -12.95 -29.21 -5.82
C LYS A 290 -13.41 -29.80 -7.15
N GLY A 291 -14.35 -30.75 -7.13
CA GLY A 291 -14.95 -31.31 -8.34
C GLY A 291 -15.69 -30.24 -9.17
N LEU A 292 -16.55 -29.44 -8.51
CA LEU A 292 -17.23 -28.32 -9.15
C LEU A 292 -16.24 -27.27 -9.74
N ALA A 293 -15.18 -26.97 -9.02
CA ALA A 293 -14.15 -26.05 -9.50
C ALA A 293 -13.38 -26.59 -10.72
N ALA A 294 -13.14 -27.91 -10.79
CA ALA A 294 -12.50 -28.52 -11.94
C ALA A 294 -13.38 -28.42 -13.21
N VAL A 295 -14.69 -28.54 -13.06
CA VAL A 295 -15.64 -28.29 -14.16
C VAL A 295 -15.68 -26.81 -14.52
N ALA A 296 -15.81 -25.92 -13.51
CA ALA A 296 -15.87 -24.48 -13.73
C ALA A 296 -14.64 -23.91 -14.46
N LYS A 297 -13.45 -24.43 -14.19
CA LYS A 297 -12.22 -24.02 -14.90
C LYS A 297 -12.26 -24.25 -16.42
N LYS A 298 -13.05 -25.22 -16.88
CA LYS A 298 -13.23 -25.53 -18.31
C LYS A 298 -14.33 -24.70 -18.99
N MET A 299 -15.11 -23.96 -18.20
CA MET A 299 -16.19 -23.10 -18.70
C MET A 299 -15.60 -21.76 -19.20
N PRO A 300 -16.25 -21.10 -20.17
CA PRO A 300 -15.92 -19.73 -20.53
C PRO A 300 -16.08 -18.79 -19.33
N ASP A 301 -15.55 -17.57 -19.46
CA ASP A 301 -15.65 -16.55 -18.41
C ASP A 301 -17.10 -16.04 -18.29
N ILE A 302 -17.84 -16.67 -17.38
CA ILE A 302 -19.26 -16.36 -17.07
C ILE A 302 -19.41 -15.98 -15.61
N LYS A 303 -20.42 -15.18 -15.32
CA LYS A 303 -20.74 -14.74 -13.95
C LYS A 303 -20.92 -15.94 -13.01
N GLY A 304 -20.19 -15.95 -11.89
CA GLY A 304 -20.23 -17.02 -10.88
C GLY A 304 -19.15 -18.09 -11.03
N ARG A 305 -18.46 -18.19 -12.17
CA ARG A 305 -17.36 -19.13 -12.38
C ARG A 305 -16.26 -18.96 -11.32
N ASP A 306 -15.79 -17.74 -11.15
CA ASP A 306 -14.72 -17.43 -10.20
C ASP A 306 -15.15 -17.64 -8.75
N PHE A 307 -16.43 -17.41 -8.41
CA PHE A 307 -16.99 -17.74 -7.10
C PHE A 307 -16.84 -19.23 -6.78
N ILE A 308 -17.16 -20.12 -7.72
CA ILE A 308 -17.01 -21.58 -7.56
C ILE A 308 -15.53 -21.96 -7.40
N ILE A 309 -14.65 -21.39 -8.23
CA ILE A 309 -13.22 -21.69 -8.22
C ILE A 309 -12.60 -21.21 -6.90
N ARG A 310 -12.83 -19.97 -6.52
CA ARG A 310 -12.29 -19.36 -5.29
C ARG A 310 -12.87 -20.00 -4.05
N GLY A 311 -14.17 -20.29 -4.03
CA GLY A 311 -14.85 -20.95 -2.91
C GLY A 311 -14.42 -22.41 -2.66
N SER A 312 -13.75 -23.04 -3.63
CA SER A 312 -13.16 -24.39 -3.45
C SER A 312 -11.85 -24.38 -2.65
N LYS A 313 -11.23 -23.20 -2.49
CA LYS A 313 -9.95 -22.97 -1.86
C LYS A 313 -10.11 -22.41 -0.44
N THR A 314 -9.10 -22.59 0.41
CA THR A 314 -8.97 -21.86 1.69
C THR A 314 -8.53 -20.41 1.42
N VAL A 315 -8.56 -19.54 2.44
CA VAL A 315 -8.08 -18.16 2.28
C VAL A 315 -6.60 -18.13 1.90
N GLU A 316 -5.80 -18.99 2.51
CA GLU A 316 -4.37 -19.11 2.23
C GLU A 316 -4.07 -19.56 0.79
N GLU A 317 -4.97 -20.38 0.22
CA GLU A 317 -4.85 -20.87 -1.17
C GLU A 317 -5.31 -19.85 -2.21
N ARG A 318 -6.14 -18.84 -1.84
CA ARG A 318 -6.79 -17.94 -2.81
C ARG A 318 -6.44 -16.47 -2.68
N PHE A 319 -5.83 -16.03 -1.57
CA PHE A 319 -5.54 -14.65 -1.30
C PHE A 319 -4.06 -14.46 -0.92
N ILE A 320 -3.35 -13.64 -1.66
CA ILE A 320 -1.94 -13.29 -1.46
C ILE A 320 -1.74 -11.79 -1.20
N GLY A 321 -2.84 -11.05 -1.09
CA GLY A 321 -2.92 -9.60 -1.04
C GLY A 321 -3.92 -9.09 -2.08
N ASN A 322 -4.12 -7.78 -2.15
CA ASN A 322 -5.05 -7.15 -3.07
C ASN A 322 -4.65 -7.25 -4.56
N ALA A 323 -3.41 -7.62 -4.86
CA ALA A 323 -2.97 -7.95 -6.21
C ALA A 323 -2.79 -9.47 -6.37
N ASN A 324 -3.22 -9.99 -7.50
CA ASN A 324 -2.95 -11.34 -7.98
C ASN A 324 -3.12 -11.34 -9.50
N MET A 325 -2.07 -10.88 -10.21
CA MET A 325 -2.15 -10.56 -11.64
C MET A 325 -1.97 -11.78 -12.53
N PHE A 326 -0.79 -12.39 -12.50
CA PHE A 326 -0.48 -13.57 -13.34
C PHE A 326 -0.38 -14.82 -12.48
N SER A 327 -0.97 -15.91 -13.00
CA SER A 327 -0.78 -17.25 -12.42
C SER A 327 0.65 -17.74 -12.62
N VAL A 328 1.03 -18.83 -11.93
CA VAL A 328 2.35 -19.47 -12.12
C VAL A 328 2.49 -19.92 -13.57
N GLU A 329 1.46 -20.53 -14.14
CA GLU A 329 1.45 -21.02 -15.53
C GLU A 329 1.59 -19.87 -16.55
N ASP A 330 1.05 -18.68 -16.26
CA ASP A 330 1.19 -17.52 -17.13
C ASP A 330 2.61 -16.96 -17.06
N ARG A 331 3.20 -16.89 -15.86
CA ARG A 331 4.60 -16.49 -15.69
C ARG A 331 5.56 -17.40 -16.45
N GLU A 332 5.34 -18.72 -16.36
CA GLU A 332 6.16 -19.72 -17.10
C GLU A 332 6.10 -19.52 -18.62
N LYS A 333 4.98 -19.08 -19.16
CA LYS A 333 4.84 -18.77 -20.58
C LYS A 333 5.50 -17.45 -20.97
N LEU A 334 5.42 -16.46 -20.07
CA LEU A 334 5.87 -15.10 -20.36
C LEU A 334 7.38 -14.91 -20.19
N LEU A 335 7.99 -15.54 -19.16
CA LEU A 335 9.37 -15.29 -18.79
C LEU A 335 10.36 -16.18 -19.56
N LYS A 336 11.46 -15.58 -19.98
CA LYS A 336 12.65 -16.28 -20.50
C LYS A 336 13.69 -16.59 -19.43
N THR A 337 13.62 -15.88 -18.29
CA THR A 337 14.55 -16.02 -17.18
C THR A 337 14.34 -17.34 -16.45
N LYS A 338 15.35 -17.76 -15.70
CA LYS A 338 15.26 -18.97 -14.89
C LYS A 338 14.23 -18.76 -13.77
N LEU A 339 13.21 -19.60 -13.74
CA LEU A 339 12.17 -19.56 -12.73
C LEU A 339 12.60 -20.31 -11.46
N THR A 340 12.19 -19.77 -10.32
CA THR A 340 12.39 -20.42 -9.01
C THR A 340 11.30 -21.45 -8.73
N HIS A 341 10.20 -21.41 -9.48
CA HIS A 341 8.97 -22.20 -9.28
C HIS A 341 8.30 -21.99 -7.94
N LYS A 342 8.70 -20.94 -7.18
CA LYS A 342 7.97 -20.53 -5.98
C LYS A 342 6.63 -19.97 -6.35
N THR A 343 5.59 -20.48 -5.72
CA THR A 343 4.24 -19.92 -5.89
C THR A 343 4.10 -18.63 -5.08
N PRO A 344 3.18 -17.72 -5.47
CA PRO A 344 2.88 -16.56 -4.64
C PRO A 344 2.41 -16.93 -3.23
N GLN A 345 1.77 -18.09 -3.08
CA GLN A 345 1.37 -18.64 -1.78
C GLN A 345 2.57 -19.00 -0.89
N ASP A 346 3.66 -19.48 -1.48
CA ASP A 346 4.90 -19.77 -0.72
C ASP A 346 5.51 -18.51 -0.13
N ILE A 347 5.41 -17.38 -0.82
CA ILE A 347 5.91 -16.07 -0.35
C ILE A 347 5.15 -15.62 0.91
N VAL A 348 3.84 -15.79 0.96
CA VAL A 348 3.00 -15.36 2.10
C VAL A 348 2.78 -16.44 3.16
N ALA A 349 3.31 -17.65 2.95
CA ALA A 349 3.03 -18.82 3.79
C ALA A 349 3.39 -18.61 5.26
N ASP A 350 4.57 -18.03 5.55
CA ASP A 350 5.01 -17.83 6.93
C ASP A 350 4.18 -16.75 7.65
N ALA A 351 3.70 -15.75 6.94
CA ALA A 351 2.76 -14.78 7.49
C ALA A 351 1.43 -15.46 7.86
N TYR A 352 0.89 -16.32 6.99
CA TYR A 352 -0.32 -17.09 7.28
C TYR A 352 -0.17 -18.06 8.46
N LYS A 353 0.99 -18.70 8.63
CA LYS A 353 1.26 -19.56 9.80
C LYS A 353 1.11 -18.80 11.11
N LYS A 354 1.62 -17.55 11.18
CA LYS A 354 1.53 -16.71 12.39
C LYS A 354 0.08 -16.41 12.78
N VAL A 355 -0.78 -16.19 11.79
CA VAL A 355 -2.19 -15.81 11.98
C VAL A 355 -3.18 -16.94 11.77
N SER A 356 -2.72 -18.21 11.78
CA SER A 356 -3.55 -19.38 11.51
C SER A 356 -4.78 -19.50 12.43
N HIS A 357 -4.71 -18.96 13.63
CA HIS A 357 -5.77 -18.94 14.64
C HIS A 357 -6.85 -17.87 14.40
N LEU A 358 -6.60 -16.90 13.51
CA LEU A 358 -7.55 -15.81 13.22
C LEU A 358 -8.61 -16.26 12.20
N ASN A 359 -9.72 -15.52 12.15
CA ASN A 359 -10.72 -15.66 11.08
C ASN A 359 -10.16 -15.15 9.72
N ASP A 360 -10.81 -15.55 8.63
CA ASP A 360 -10.33 -15.27 7.27
C ASP A 360 -10.18 -13.77 6.98
N ILE A 361 -11.07 -12.90 7.48
CA ILE A 361 -10.97 -11.44 7.25
C ILE A 361 -9.74 -10.87 7.95
N ALA A 362 -9.52 -11.19 9.22
CA ALA A 362 -8.34 -10.74 9.96
C ALA A 362 -7.02 -11.27 9.36
N LYS A 363 -7.03 -12.53 8.84
CA LYS A 363 -5.90 -13.08 8.08
C LYS A 363 -5.62 -12.23 6.83
N MET A 364 -6.65 -11.89 6.06
CA MET A 364 -6.51 -11.06 4.84
C MET A 364 -5.97 -9.67 5.18
N GLN A 365 -6.48 -9.02 6.24
CA GLN A 365 -5.96 -7.72 6.69
C GLN A 365 -4.49 -7.81 7.11
N TYR A 366 -4.08 -8.86 7.82
CA TYR A 366 -2.68 -9.07 8.20
C TYR A 366 -1.76 -9.25 6.97
N ILE A 367 -2.21 -10.00 5.97
CA ILE A 367 -1.47 -10.15 4.70
C ILE A 367 -1.34 -8.80 3.98
N ASP A 368 -2.43 -8.05 3.84
CA ASP A 368 -2.37 -6.75 3.18
C ASP A 368 -1.49 -5.75 3.92
N THR A 369 -1.56 -5.71 5.25
CA THR A 369 -0.70 -4.82 6.06
C THR A 369 0.79 -5.14 5.93
N ASN A 370 1.15 -6.43 5.81
CA ASN A 370 2.56 -6.84 5.70
C ASN A 370 3.11 -6.82 4.27
N PHE A 371 2.27 -6.89 3.22
CA PHE A 371 2.73 -7.00 1.84
C PHE A 371 2.19 -5.87 0.96
N TRP A 372 0.87 -5.80 0.76
CA TRP A 372 0.22 -4.83 -0.12
C TRP A 372 0.44 -3.38 0.33
N LEU A 373 0.18 -3.09 1.60
CA LEU A 373 0.34 -1.75 2.16
C LEU A 373 1.77 -1.23 1.99
N GLN A 374 2.77 -2.06 2.29
CA GLN A 374 4.18 -1.68 2.24
C GLN A 374 4.74 -1.66 0.82
N GLY A 375 4.36 -2.65 -0.01
CA GLY A 375 4.96 -2.88 -1.32
C GLY A 375 4.33 -2.05 -2.44
N ASP A 376 3.06 -1.68 -2.29
CA ASP A 376 2.31 -0.90 -3.27
C ASP A 376 1.92 0.48 -2.70
N ILE A 377 1.03 0.52 -1.69
CA ILE A 377 0.38 1.75 -1.25
C ILE A 377 1.38 2.78 -0.71
N LEU A 378 2.19 2.40 0.27
CA LEU A 378 3.14 3.33 0.91
C LEU A 378 4.34 3.62 0.03
N LEU A 379 4.79 2.64 -0.75
CA LEU A 379 5.90 2.84 -1.67
C LEU A 379 5.58 3.94 -2.68
N LYS A 380 4.43 3.85 -3.36
CA LYS A 380 4.04 4.88 -4.33
C LYS A 380 3.73 6.23 -3.68
N ALA A 381 3.08 6.23 -2.50
CA ALA A 381 2.76 7.46 -1.78
C ALA A 381 4.02 8.26 -1.41
N ASP A 382 5.03 7.61 -0.81
CA ASP A 382 6.29 8.27 -0.46
C ASP A 382 7.10 8.66 -1.71
N LYS A 383 7.27 7.76 -2.67
CA LYS A 383 8.08 8.03 -3.87
C LYS A 383 7.50 9.17 -4.73
N MET A 384 6.18 9.25 -4.88
CA MET A 384 5.55 10.28 -5.70
C MET A 384 5.54 11.64 -5.01
N SER A 385 5.26 11.67 -3.71
CA SER A 385 5.32 12.91 -2.94
C SER A 385 6.76 13.45 -2.84
N MET A 386 7.74 12.58 -2.57
CA MET A 386 9.15 12.97 -2.49
C MET A 386 9.77 13.35 -3.84
N ALA A 387 9.22 12.87 -4.97
CA ALA A 387 9.60 13.35 -6.31
C ALA A 387 9.37 14.88 -6.46
N HIS A 388 8.51 15.46 -5.63
CA HIS A 388 8.21 16.89 -5.58
C HIS A 388 8.63 17.57 -4.28
N CYS A 389 9.46 16.90 -3.44
CA CYS A 389 9.86 17.41 -2.12
C CYS A 389 8.67 17.77 -1.23
N LEU A 390 7.60 16.99 -1.31
CA LEU A 390 6.38 17.11 -0.52
C LEU A 390 6.37 16.00 0.56
N GLU A 391 6.21 16.36 1.82
CA GLU A 391 6.05 15.39 2.90
C GLU A 391 4.59 14.93 2.97
N SER A 392 4.33 13.68 2.60
CA SER A 392 3.02 13.06 2.78
C SER A 392 2.94 12.40 4.16
N ARG A 393 1.91 12.74 4.92
CA ARG A 393 1.58 12.19 6.24
C ARG A 393 0.30 11.37 6.17
N VAL A 394 0.27 10.27 6.89
CA VAL A 394 -0.78 9.24 6.81
C VAL A 394 -1.44 8.99 8.18
N PRO A 395 -2.37 9.83 8.61
CA PRO A 395 -2.95 9.77 9.96
C PRO A 395 -3.48 8.39 10.36
N PHE A 396 -4.09 7.64 9.45
CA PHE A 396 -4.60 6.31 9.78
C PHE A 396 -3.53 5.27 10.08
N LEU A 397 -2.27 5.52 9.67
CA LEU A 397 -1.13 4.64 10.00
C LEU A 397 -0.40 5.07 11.29
N ASP A 398 -1.08 5.76 12.17
CA ASP A 398 -0.62 6.00 13.52
C ASP A 398 -0.73 4.72 14.36
N VAL A 399 0.27 4.48 15.22
CA VAL A 399 0.26 3.32 16.14
C VAL A 399 -0.96 3.31 17.07
N LYS A 400 -1.48 4.47 17.49
CA LYS A 400 -2.69 4.56 18.29
C LYS A 400 -3.94 4.13 17.50
N VAL A 401 -4.02 4.52 16.23
CA VAL A 401 -5.11 4.06 15.35
C VAL A 401 -5.05 2.55 15.18
N PHE A 402 -3.85 2.01 14.95
CA PHE A 402 -3.67 0.56 14.84
C PHE A 402 -4.02 -0.16 16.13
N ASP A 403 -3.53 0.31 17.28
CA ASP A 403 -3.79 -0.30 18.60
C ASP A 403 -5.28 -0.34 18.94
N TYR A 404 -6.02 0.62 18.44
CA TYR A 404 -7.47 0.62 18.51
C TYR A 404 -8.11 -0.32 17.48
N ALA A 405 -7.77 -0.12 16.21
CA ALA A 405 -8.38 -0.85 15.10
C ALA A 405 -8.14 -2.36 15.16
N LYS A 406 -6.96 -2.82 15.63
CA LYS A 406 -6.65 -4.26 15.74
C LYS A 406 -7.63 -5.03 16.60
N LYS A 407 -8.29 -4.36 17.57
CA LYS A 407 -9.24 -4.95 18.53
C LYS A 407 -10.69 -4.93 18.06
N LEU A 408 -11.01 -4.21 16.97
CA LEU A 408 -12.39 -4.11 16.49
C LEU A 408 -12.99 -5.48 16.17
N PRO A 409 -14.22 -5.75 16.60
CA PRO A 409 -14.95 -6.94 16.16
C PRO A 409 -15.04 -7.01 14.63
N ILE A 410 -15.04 -8.22 14.09
CA ILE A 410 -15.06 -8.41 12.62
C ILE A 410 -16.33 -7.81 12.00
N ASP A 411 -17.48 -7.94 12.67
CA ASP A 411 -18.76 -7.37 12.20
C ASP A 411 -18.74 -5.83 12.10
N PHE A 412 -17.87 -5.17 12.89
CA PHE A 412 -17.69 -3.71 12.84
C PHE A 412 -16.73 -3.28 11.72
N ARG A 413 -15.91 -4.20 11.24
CA ARG A 413 -15.03 -3.98 10.08
C ARG A 413 -15.75 -4.28 8.78
N CYS A 414 -16.27 -5.51 8.64
CA CYS A 414 -16.92 -5.98 7.43
C CYS A 414 -18.03 -6.97 7.78
N ASN A 415 -19.23 -6.73 7.27
CA ASN A 415 -20.39 -7.61 7.41
C ASN A 415 -21.16 -7.73 6.09
N ASP A 416 -22.35 -8.34 6.12
CA ASP A 416 -23.19 -8.52 4.92
C ASP A 416 -23.64 -7.19 4.28
N GLU A 417 -23.66 -6.09 5.04
CA GLU A 417 -24.16 -4.80 4.60
C GLU A 417 -23.07 -3.89 4.04
N ALA A 418 -21.90 -3.85 4.71
CA ALA A 418 -20.85 -2.87 4.38
C ALA A 418 -19.44 -3.33 4.78
N THR A 419 -18.46 -2.80 4.07
CA THR A 419 -17.06 -2.72 4.49
C THR A 419 -16.82 -1.45 5.31
N LYS A 420 -15.86 -1.43 6.22
CA LYS A 420 -15.58 -0.30 7.15
C LYS A 420 -16.83 0.12 7.97
N ARG A 421 -17.66 -0.81 8.40
CA ARG A 421 -18.98 -0.50 8.97
C ARG A 421 -18.91 0.56 10.06
N ALA A 422 -18.21 0.33 11.16
CA ALA A 422 -18.14 1.29 12.27
C ALA A 422 -17.47 2.61 11.85
N PHE A 423 -16.39 2.54 11.07
CA PHE A 423 -15.69 3.71 10.54
C PHE A 423 -16.60 4.59 9.65
N ARG A 424 -17.44 4.00 8.80
CA ARG A 424 -18.40 4.75 7.98
C ARG A 424 -19.48 5.41 8.80
N ILE A 425 -19.91 4.78 9.91
CA ILE A 425 -20.90 5.36 10.82
C ILE A 425 -20.26 6.58 11.54
N ALA A 426 -19.03 6.47 12.01
CA ALA A 426 -18.28 7.60 12.57
C ALA A 426 -18.13 8.73 11.55
N ALA A 427 -17.61 8.42 10.36
CA ALA A 427 -17.44 9.41 9.30
C ALA A 427 -18.74 10.13 8.91
N LYS A 428 -19.88 9.44 8.90
CA LYS A 428 -21.20 10.02 8.59
C LYS A 428 -21.61 11.17 9.52
N ARG A 429 -21.04 11.27 10.72
CA ARG A 429 -21.29 12.36 11.66
C ARG A 429 -20.54 13.65 11.27
N HIS A 430 -19.51 13.55 10.44
CA HIS A 430 -18.59 14.62 10.05
C HIS A 430 -18.65 15.00 8.56
N ILE A 431 -19.11 14.06 7.71
CA ILE A 431 -19.20 14.26 6.26
C ILE A 431 -20.57 13.84 5.72
N PRO A 432 -20.98 14.30 4.52
CA PRO A 432 -22.26 13.93 3.92
C PRO A 432 -22.45 12.42 3.84
N GLU A 433 -23.66 11.96 4.14
CA GLU A 433 -24.01 10.54 4.13
C GLU A 433 -23.72 9.85 2.78
N ALA A 434 -23.94 10.54 1.67
CA ALA A 434 -23.62 10.03 0.34
C ALA A 434 -22.11 9.74 0.16
N THR A 435 -21.25 10.56 0.76
CA THR A 435 -19.79 10.38 0.77
C THR A 435 -19.39 9.24 1.71
N ALA A 436 -19.92 9.22 2.94
CA ALA A 436 -19.63 8.19 3.93
C ALA A 436 -20.03 6.78 3.43
N ASN A 437 -21.14 6.66 2.71
CA ASN A 437 -21.65 5.39 2.17
C ASN A 437 -21.16 5.05 0.77
N LYS A 438 -20.33 5.91 0.15
CA LYS A 438 -19.81 5.67 -1.19
C LYS A 438 -19.02 4.36 -1.25
N LYS A 439 -19.33 3.52 -2.23
CA LYS A 439 -18.59 2.26 -2.44
C LYS A 439 -17.14 2.56 -2.82
N LYS A 440 -16.21 1.76 -2.27
CA LYS A 440 -14.80 1.84 -2.64
C LYS A 440 -14.62 1.54 -4.12
N LEU A 441 -14.10 2.50 -4.86
CA LEU A 441 -13.76 2.38 -6.30
C LEU A 441 -12.25 2.23 -6.53
N GLY A 442 -11.42 2.43 -5.49
CA GLY A 442 -9.99 2.63 -5.64
C GLY A 442 -9.69 4.01 -6.20
N PHE A 443 -8.53 4.18 -6.81
CA PHE A 443 -8.16 5.38 -7.57
C PHE A 443 -8.22 5.04 -9.08
N PRO A 444 -9.38 5.13 -9.72
CA PRO A 444 -9.60 4.59 -11.05
C PRO A 444 -8.90 5.44 -12.11
N VAL A 445 -8.01 4.82 -12.88
CA VAL A 445 -7.33 5.45 -14.02
C VAL A 445 -7.91 4.89 -15.34
N PRO A 446 -8.25 5.73 -16.32
CA PRO A 446 -8.92 5.30 -17.54
C PRO A 446 -7.98 4.64 -18.58
N ILE A 447 -6.92 3.94 -18.17
CA ILE A 447 -5.96 3.27 -19.06
C ILE A 447 -6.67 2.37 -20.10
N ARG A 448 -7.66 1.57 -19.65
CA ARG A 448 -8.40 0.67 -20.56
C ARG A 448 -9.20 1.42 -21.62
N VAL A 449 -9.51 2.70 -21.37
CA VAL A 449 -10.19 3.56 -22.35
C VAL A 449 -9.14 4.10 -23.34
N TRP A 450 -8.05 4.65 -22.82
CA TRP A 450 -6.99 5.27 -23.61
C TRP A 450 -6.24 4.27 -24.49
N LEU A 451 -6.02 3.03 -24.05
CA LEU A 451 -5.39 1.97 -24.84
C LEU A 451 -6.25 1.46 -26.01
N LYS A 452 -7.48 1.97 -26.18
CA LYS A 452 -8.26 1.75 -27.40
C LYS A 452 -7.92 2.73 -28.52
N GLU A 453 -7.14 3.75 -28.22
CA GLU A 453 -6.62 4.69 -29.20
C GLU A 453 -5.34 4.15 -29.79
N ASP A 454 -5.27 4.05 -31.15
CA ASP A 454 -4.20 3.35 -31.88
C ASP A 454 -2.79 3.86 -31.54
N ASN A 455 -2.64 5.18 -31.31
CA ASN A 455 -1.35 5.78 -30.96
C ASN A 455 -0.80 5.25 -29.62
N TYR A 456 -1.62 5.12 -28.59
CA TYR A 456 -1.19 4.59 -27.29
C TYR A 456 -1.05 3.09 -27.32
N TYR A 457 -1.96 2.38 -27.98
CA TYR A 457 -1.88 0.95 -28.16
C TYR A 457 -0.57 0.56 -28.88
N ASN A 458 -0.27 1.19 -30.02
CA ASN A 458 0.93 0.89 -30.80
C ASN A 458 2.21 1.21 -30.01
N LYS A 459 2.27 2.32 -29.28
CA LYS A 459 3.41 2.67 -28.42
C LYS A 459 3.66 1.64 -27.31
N VAL A 460 2.60 1.16 -26.68
CA VAL A 460 2.70 0.11 -25.66
C VAL A 460 3.14 -1.22 -26.31
N MET A 461 2.58 -1.60 -27.44
CA MET A 461 2.99 -2.81 -28.17
C MET A 461 4.45 -2.73 -28.63
N GLU A 462 4.91 -1.61 -29.17
CA GLU A 462 6.31 -1.39 -29.51
C GLU A 462 7.23 -1.58 -28.29
N THR A 463 6.85 -1.06 -27.12
CA THR A 463 7.61 -1.23 -25.87
C THR A 463 7.64 -2.71 -25.45
N LEU A 464 6.49 -3.39 -25.45
CA LEU A 464 6.37 -4.78 -25.00
C LEU A 464 7.01 -5.79 -25.95
N THR A 465 7.13 -5.47 -27.24
CA THR A 465 7.75 -6.35 -28.25
C THR A 465 9.16 -5.90 -28.65
N GLY A 466 9.66 -4.80 -28.08
CA GLY A 466 10.99 -4.26 -28.36
C GLY A 466 12.14 -5.10 -27.79
N GLU A 467 13.35 -4.85 -28.24
CA GLU A 467 14.56 -5.59 -27.85
C GLU A 467 14.79 -5.66 -26.34
N ALA A 468 14.45 -4.58 -25.61
CA ALA A 468 14.60 -4.54 -24.16
C ALA A 468 13.65 -5.55 -23.46
N ALA A 469 12.40 -5.63 -23.90
CA ALA A 469 11.42 -6.58 -23.38
C ALA A 469 11.79 -8.02 -23.75
N GLN A 470 12.25 -8.23 -24.99
CA GLN A 470 12.66 -9.55 -25.49
C GLN A 470 13.84 -10.18 -24.72
N LYS A 471 14.58 -9.41 -23.92
CA LYS A 471 15.61 -9.97 -23.03
C LYS A 471 15.01 -10.82 -21.89
N PHE A 472 13.81 -10.49 -21.48
CA PHE A 472 13.17 -11.08 -20.29
C PHE A 472 11.90 -11.86 -20.63
N PHE A 473 11.19 -11.47 -21.69
CA PHE A 473 9.86 -11.99 -22.02
C PHE A 473 9.83 -12.72 -23.36
N ASN A 474 8.97 -13.74 -23.44
CA ASN A 474 8.52 -14.34 -24.69
C ASN A 474 7.45 -13.43 -25.29
N THR A 475 7.80 -12.66 -26.31
CA THR A 475 6.93 -11.67 -26.98
C THR A 475 6.34 -12.23 -28.26
#